data_59cef917542eabf03fa25fbb1b9c82f5
#
_entry.id   59cef917542eabf03fa25fbb1b9c82f5
#
_cell.length_a   1.000
_cell.length_b   1.000
_cell.length_c   1.000
_cell.angle_alpha   90.00
_cell.angle_beta   90.00
_cell.angle_gamma   90.00
#
_symmetry.space_group_name_H-M   'P 1'
#
loop_
_entity.id
_entity.type
_entity.pdbx_description
1 polymer ?
#
loop_
_entity_poly.entity_id
_entity_poly.type
_entity_poly.pdbx_seq_one_letter_code
_entity_poly.pdbx_strand_id
1 'polypeptide(L)'
;SSAASDVYKRQGCTFNCKNCFNKETHDFNGGKEWTEETKNKFMELINRPYIKRVSFLGGECLADQNLDEVLKLVKQIRISFPEKTIWLYTGFRWNYIMNYQPVDTDDFDYIEESYNDGLMEKRKQIISLCNIVVDGEYIDEQKDLTLAYRGSKNQHVIDVKQSLAQNKVVLYCD
;
A
#
# COMPACT_ATOMS: atom_id res chain seq x y z
N SER A 1 11.97 19.34 -3.60
CA SER A 1 12.70 18.83 -2.46
C SER A 1 11.80 17.90 -1.63
N SER A 2 12.13 16.66 -1.59
CA SER A 2 11.43 15.57 -0.92
C SER A 2 11.70 15.51 0.60
N ALA A 3 12.00 16.59 1.25
CA ALA A 3 12.53 16.61 2.61
C ALA A 3 11.49 16.38 3.73
N ALA A 4 10.25 16.08 3.40
CA ALA A 4 9.18 16.02 4.38
C ALA A 4 8.38 14.70 4.38
N SER A 5 8.94 13.64 3.83
CA SER A 5 8.32 12.32 3.85
C SER A 5 9.27 11.29 4.46
N ASP A 6 8.74 10.42 5.30
CA ASP A 6 9.44 9.22 5.71
C ASP A 6 8.94 8.01 4.93
N VAL A 7 9.80 7.04 4.69
CA VAL A 7 9.54 5.91 3.82
C VAL A 7 9.64 4.62 4.62
N TYR A 8 8.53 3.88 4.64
CA TYR A 8 8.49 2.51 5.13
C TYR A 8 8.61 1.54 3.96
N LYS A 9 9.74 0.82 3.88
CA LYS A 9 9.97 -0.21 2.86
C LYS A 9 9.70 -1.58 3.44
N ARG A 10 8.68 -2.26 2.93
CA ARG A 10 8.33 -3.63 3.30
C ARG A 10 9.03 -4.63 2.39
N GLN A 11 9.49 -5.75 2.97
CA GLN A 11 10.03 -6.88 2.22
C GLN A 11 8.90 -7.80 1.73
N GLY A 12 9.16 -8.46 0.61
CA GLY A 12 8.28 -9.43 -0.03
C GLY A 12 7.41 -8.84 -1.12
N CYS A 13 7.49 -9.41 -2.32
CA CYS A 13 6.67 -9.05 -3.47
C CYS A 13 6.51 -10.24 -4.41
N THR A 14 5.29 -10.53 -4.83
CA THR A 14 4.96 -11.60 -5.78
C THR A 14 4.84 -11.13 -7.23
N PHE A 15 4.76 -9.82 -7.49
CA PHE A 15 4.55 -9.28 -8.83
C PHE A 15 5.76 -9.44 -9.75
N ASN A 16 6.99 -9.38 -9.22
CA ASN A 16 8.23 -9.55 -9.96
C ASN A 16 8.34 -8.70 -11.25
N CYS A 17 7.92 -7.42 -11.16
CA CYS A 17 7.93 -6.50 -12.30
C CYS A 17 9.34 -6.39 -12.93
N LYS A 18 9.40 -6.44 -14.28
CA LYS A 18 10.64 -6.25 -15.01
C LYS A 18 11.26 -4.88 -14.71
N ASN A 19 12.56 -4.87 -14.40
CA ASN A 19 13.30 -3.64 -14.04
C ASN A 19 12.69 -2.86 -12.85
N CYS A 20 12.09 -3.56 -11.88
CA CYS A 20 11.56 -2.96 -10.67
C CYS A 20 12.62 -2.12 -9.93
N PHE A 21 12.27 -0.91 -9.51
CA PHE A 21 13.18 -0.01 -8.76
C PHE A 21 13.54 -0.51 -7.36
N ASN A 22 12.73 -1.40 -6.79
CA ASN A 22 12.91 -1.95 -5.45
C ASN A 22 13.15 -3.48 -5.49
N LYS A 23 13.88 -3.97 -6.47
CA LYS A 23 14.12 -5.41 -6.66
C LYS A 23 14.73 -6.08 -5.42
N GLU A 24 15.53 -5.34 -4.66
CA GLU A 24 16.11 -5.80 -3.40
C GLU A 24 15.09 -6.10 -2.30
N THR A 25 13.85 -5.65 -2.47
CA THR A 25 12.76 -5.89 -1.50
C THR A 25 11.81 -7.02 -1.92
N HIS A 26 12.12 -7.80 -2.97
CA HIS A 26 11.24 -8.88 -3.43
C HIS A 26 11.25 -10.11 -2.51
N ASP A 27 12.38 -10.39 -1.86
CA ASP A 27 12.50 -11.54 -0.96
C ASP A 27 11.73 -11.29 0.35
N PHE A 28 10.77 -12.17 0.67
CA PHE A 28 10.01 -12.10 1.91
C PHE A 28 10.86 -12.30 3.16
N ASN A 29 11.98 -13.01 3.04
CA ASN A 29 12.93 -13.25 4.13
C ASN A 29 14.10 -12.25 4.14
N GLY A 30 14.10 -11.28 3.23
CA GLY A 30 15.12 -10.27 3.15
C GLY A 30 14.97 -9.16 4.19
N GLY A 31 15.99 -8.30 4.27
CA GLY A 31 15.95 -7.11 5.14
C GLY A 31 16.24 -7.41 6.61
N LYS A 32 15.72 -6.53 7.46
CA LYS A 32 15.83 -6.66 8.92
C LYS A 32 14.47 -7.00 9.50
N GLU A 33 14.49 -7.80 10.57
CA GLU A 33 13.29 -8.14 11.30
C GLU A 33 12.57 -6.88 11.82
N TRP A 34 11.25 -6.86 11.66
CA TRP A 34 10.38 -5.80 12.18
C TRP A 34 9.98 -6.13 13.62
N THR A 35 10.78 -5.62 14.57
CA THR A 35 10.56 -5.79 16.01
C THR A 35 9.79 -4.61 16.60
N GLU A 36 9.31 -4.76 17.84
CA GLU A 36 8.70 -3.64 18.59
C GLU A 36 9.69 -2.47 18.75
N GLU A 37 10.97 -2.74 18.93
CA GLU A 37 12.01 -1.70 19.01
C GLU A 37 12.10 -0.93 17.68
N THR A 38 12.16 -1.64 16.57
CA THR A 38 12.20 -1.03 15.22
C THR A 38 10.95 -0.19 14.96
N LYS A 39 9.78 -0.70 15.34
CA LYS A 39 8.51 0.02 15.24
C LYS A 39 8.51 1.30 16.07
N ASN A 40 8.93 1.23 17.31
CA ASN A 40 8.98 2.38 18.21
C ASN A 40 9.93 3.46 17.67
N LYS A 41 11.10 3.06 17.16
CA LYS A 41 12.04 3.96 16.51
C LYS A 41 11.45 4.60 15.25
N PHE A 42 10.74 3.84 14.44
CA PHE A 42 10.03 4.38 13.27
C PHE A 42 8.97 5.41 13.70
N MET A 43 8.14 5.09 14.71
CA MET A 43 7.11 6.02 15.22
C MET A 43 7.73 7.31 15.79
N GLU A 44 8.88 7.21 16.46
CA GLU A 44 9.63 8.37 16.93
C GLU A 44 10.13 9.24 15.76
N LEU A 45 10.66 8.62 14.70
CA LEU A 45 11.15 9.32 13.52
C LEU A 45 10.02 10.09 12.82
N ILE A 46 8.87 9.48 12.62
CA ILE A 46 7.74 10.13 11.94
C ILE A 46 7.04 11.18 12.82
N ASN A 47 7.26 11.16 14.14
CA ASN A 47 6.72 12.18 15.05
C ASN A 47 7.33 13.58 14.83
N ARG A 48 8.39 13.69 14.06
CA ARG A 48 9.03 14.98 13.79
C ARG A 48 8.08 15.94 13.06
N PRO A 49 8.02 17.22 13.47
CA PRO A 49 7.02 18.17 12.93
C PRO A 49 7.18 18.48 11.44
N TYR A 50 8.36 18.28 10.89
CA TYR A 50 8.62 18.47 9.46
C TYR A 50 8.22 17.27 8.59
N ILE A 51 8.02 16.07 9.17
CA ILE A 51 7.48 14.92 8.47
C ILE A 51 5.96 15.11 8.32
N LYS A 52 5.50 15.39 7.12
CA LYS A 52 4.09 15.59 6.80
C LYS A 52 3.46 14.40 6.10
N ARG A 53 4.29 13.55 5.49
CA ARG A 53 3.86 12.40 4.71
C ARG A 53 4.64 11.16 5.11
N VAL A 54 3.92 10.06 5.30
CA VAL A 54 4.47 8.72 5.47
C VAL A 54 4.14 7.89 4.23
N SER A 55 5.16 7.34 3.57
CA SER A 55 4.99 6.56 2.34
C SER A 55 5.31 5.09 2.59
N PHE A 56 4.35 4.23 2.26
CA PHE A 56 4.47 2.78 2.30
C PHE A 56 4.83 2.27 0.90
N LEU A 57 6.00 1.70 0.76
CA LEU A 57 6.48 1.13 -0.50
C LEU A 57 7.52 0.02 -0.26
N GLY A 58 8.20 -0.42 -1.28
CA GLY A 58 9.26 -1.43 -1.21
C GLY A 58 8.90 -2.64 -2.03
N GLY A 59 8.71 -3.79 -1.39
CA GLY A 59 8.01 -4.94 -1.93
C GLY A 59 6.52 -4.64 -2.09
N GLU A 60 5.66 -5.59 -1.77
CA GLU A 60 4.21 -5.40 -1.84
C GLU A 60 3.63 -5.29 -0.43
N CYS A 61 3.22 -4.10 -0.04
CA CYS A 61 2.63 -3.85 1.29
C CYS A 61 1.30 -4.59 1.48
N LEU A 62 0.59 -4.87 0.40
CA LEU A 62 -0.69 -5.59 0.40
C LEU A 62 -0.54 -7.09 0.08
N ALA A 63 0.67 -7.65 0.04
CA ALA A 63 0.88 -9.10 0.00
C ALA A 63 0.31 -9.76 1.25
N ASP A 64 -0.24 -10.97 1.11
CA ASP A 64 -0.95 -11.69 2.18
C ASP A 64 -0.15 -11.73 3.47
N GLN A 65 1.13 -12.05 3.39
CA GLN A 65 2.05 -12.16 4.53
C GLN A 65 2.30 -10.82 5.23
N ASN A 66 2.02 -9.70 4.56
CA ASN A 66 2.32 -8.36 5.07
C ASN A 66 1.10 -7.66 5.69
N LEU A 67 -0.12 -8.13 5.39
CA LEU A 67 -1.36 -7.41 5.69
C LEU A 67 -1.55 -7.10 7.17
N ASP A 68 -1.31 -8.06 8.06
CA ASP A 68 -1.55 -7.88 9.49
C ASP A 68 -0.66 -6.79 10.09
N GLU A 69 0.62 -6.82 9.73
CA GLU A 69 1.58 -5.85 10.24
C GLU A 69 1.35 -4.45 9.66
N VAL A 70 1.11 -4.38 8.35
CA VAL A 70 0.82 -3.10 7.67
C VAL A 70 -0.48 -2.49 8.21
N LEU A 71 -1.54 -3.29 8.40
CA LEU A 71 -2.80 -2.81 8.96
C LEU A 71 -2.63 -2.26 10.38
N LYS A 72 -1.90 -2.97 11.24
CA LYS A 72 -1.58 -2.51 12.61
C LYS A 72 -0.84 -1.18 12.58
N LEU A 73 0.19 -1.07 11.74
CA LEU A 73 1.02 0.12 11.65
C LEU A 73 0.25 1.32 11.11
N VAL A 74 -0.54 1.15 10.05
CA VAL A 74 -1.37 2.21 9.47
C VAL A 74 -2.41 2.71 10.49
N LYS A 75 -3.07 1.81 11.21
CA LYS A 75 -4.01 2.17 12.29
C LYS A 75 -3.31 2.98 13.39
N GLN A 76 -2.13 2.54 13.82
CA GLN A 76 -1.36 3.24 14.84
C GLN A 76 -0.95 4.63 14.40
N ILE A 77 -0.50 4.80 13.16
CA ILE A 77 -0.15 6.11 12.59
C ILE A 77 -1.38 7.03 12.58
N ARG A 78 -2.55 6.53 12.17
CA ARG A 78 -3.79 7.33 12.17
C ARG A 78 -4.21 7.79 13.56
N ILE A 79 -4.05 6.94 14.56
CA ILE A 79 -4.37 7.29 15.96
C ILE A 79 -3.36 8.31 16.52
N SER A 80 -2.06 8.07 16.29
CA SER A 80 -1.00 8.88 16.90
C SER A 80 -0.74 10.20 16.15
N PHE A 81 -0.97 10.23 14.83
CA PHE A 81 -0.63 11.35 13.96
C PHE A 81 -1.73 11.59 12.91
N PRO A 82 -2.94 11.98 13.33
CA PRO A 82 -4.08 12.14 12.41
C PRO A 82 -3.87 13.20 11.33
N GLU A 83 -2.95 14.14 11.55
CA GLU A 83 -2.62 15.22 10.61
C GLU A 83 -1.67 14.80 9.49
N LYS A 84 -0.98 13.66 9.64
CA LYS A 84 -0.03 13.20 8.62
C LYS A 84 -0.75 12.50 7.48
N THR A 85 -0.27 12.71 6.26
CA THR A 85 -0.78 11.99 5.10
C THR A 85 -0.09 10.64 4.95
N ILE A 86 -0.86 9.60 4.64
CA ILE A 86 -0.36 8.26 4.35
C ILE A 86 -0.51 8.00 2.86
N TRP A 87 0.60 7.64 2.23
CA TRP A 87 0.69 7.23 0.83
C TRP A 87 1.05 5.75 0.76
N LEU A 88 0.35 5.01 -0.08
CA LEU A 88 0.59 3.58 -0.29
C LEU A 88 0.85 3.30 -1.76
N TYR A 89 1.90 2.55 -2.04
CA TYR A 89 2.23 2.05 -3.38
C TYR A 89 1.97 0.55 -3.43
N THR A 90 1.23 0.11 -4.45
CA THR A 90 0.86 -1.30 -4.59
C THR A 90 0.79 -1.72 -6.06
N GLY A 91 1.15 -2.96 -6.37
CA GLY A 91 0.93 -3.57 -7.67
C GLY A 91 -0.53 -3.95 -7.92
N PHE A 92 -1.33 -4.06 -6.88
CA PHE A 92 -2.76 -4.33 -7.03
C PHE A 92 -3.49 -3.14 -7.65
N ARG A 93 -4.54 -3.45 -8.43
CA ARG A 93 -5.44 -2.42 -8.97
C ARG A 93 -6.50 -2.04 -7.94
N TRP A 94 -6.81 -0.75 -7.86
CA TRP A 94 -7.90 -0.22 -7.02
C TRP A 94 -9.21 -1.00 -7.19
N ASN A 95 -9.66 -1.15 -8.45
CA ASN A 95 -10.91 -1.82 -8.74
C ASN A 95 -10.90 -3.31 -8.33
N TYR A 96 -9.76 -3.99 -8.44
CA TYR A 96 -9.64 -5.37 -7.99
C TYR A 96 -9.90 -5.50 -6.49
N ILE A 97 -9.43 -4.57 -5.69
CA ILE A 97 -9.61 -4.61 -4.23
C ILE A 97 -10.98 -4.03 -3.84
N MET A 98 -11.30 -2.83 -4.29
CA MET A 98 -12.46 -2.09 -3.77
C MET A 98 -13.78 -2.61 -4.30
N ASN A 99 -13.80 -3.18 -5.52
CA ASN A 99 -15.01 -3.78 -6.10
C ASN A 99 -15.13 -5.28 -5.83
N TYR A 100 -14.21 -5.86 -5.06
CA TYR A 100 -14.30 -7.27 -4.68
C TYR A 100 -15.61 -7.53 -3.94
N GLN A 101 -16.34 -8.55 -4.39
CA GLN A 101 -17.52 -9.08 -3.73
C GLN A 101 -17.20 -10.51 -3.30
N PRO A 102 -17.50 -10.90 -2.06
CA PRO A 102 -17.42 -12.28 -1.64
C PRO A 102 -18.25 -13.18 -2.56
N VAL A 103 -17.72 -14.33 -2.90
CA VAL A 103 -18.47 -15.32 -3.69
C VAL A 103 -19.37 -16.07 -2.74
N ASP A 104 -20.68 -15.91 -2.92
CA ASP A 104 -21.71 -16.63 -2.15
C ASP A 104 -21.86 -18.01 -2.79
N THR A 105 -21.07 -18.98 -2.35
CA THR A 105 -21.17 -20.37 -2.82
C THR A 105 -21.62 -21.28 -1.69
N ASP A 106 -22.69 -22.02 -1.95
CA ASP A 106 -23.15 -23.13 -1.11
C ASP A 106 -22.23 -24.38 -1.21
N ASP A 107 -21.08 -24.28 -1.89
CA ASP A 107 -20.17 -25.37 -2.18
C ASP A 107 -18.98 -25.49 -1.20
N PHE A 108 -18.43 -26.70 -1.12
CA PHE A 108 -17.46 -27.22 -0.13
C PHE A 108 -16.10 -26.50 -0.02
N ASP A 109 -15.79 -25.48 -0.82
CA ASP A 109 -14.54 -24.70 -0.77
C ASP A 109 -14.60 -23.48 0.19
N TYR A 110 -15.56 -23.47 1.10
CA TYR A 110 -15.85 -22.41 2.05
C TYR A 110 -14.64 -21.92 2.87
N ILE A 111 -13.66 -22.78 3.14
CA ILE A 111 -12.49 -22.40 3.97
C ILE A 111 -11.52 -21.51 3.18
N GLU A 112 -11.25 -21.82 1.92
CA GLU A 112 -10.31 -21.04 1.09
C GLU A 112 -10.93 -19.70 0.67
N GLU A 113 -12.22 -19.68 0.35
CA GLU A 113 -12.96 -18.46 0.03
C GLU A 113 -13.07 -17.53 1.24
N SER A 114 -13.42 -18.04 2.40
CA SER A 114 -13.46 -17.27 3.65
C SER A 114 -12.10 -16.68 4.03
N TYR A 115 -11.01 -17.40 3.74
CA TYR A 115 -9.65 -16.90 3.93
C TYR A 115 -9.36 -15.74 2.97
N ASN A 116 -9.70 -15.87 1.70
CA ASN A 116 -9.53 -14.83 0.69
C ASN A 116 -10.36 -13.58 0.98
N ASP A 117 -11.60 -13.74 1.45
CA ASP A 117 -12.47 -12.65 1.88
C ASP A 117 -11.83 -11.85 3.03
N GLY A 118 -11.27 -12.54 4.01
CA GLY A 118 -10.56 -11.92 5.12
C GLY A 118 -9.33 -11.12 4.67
N LEU A 119 -8.57 -11.60 3.68
CA LEU A 119 -7.44 -10.90 3.10
C LEU A 119 -7.88 -9.65 2.33
N MET A 120 -8.94 -9.76 1.54
CA MET A 120 -9.48 -8.63 0.78
C MET A 120 -10.06 -7.55 1.68
N GLU A 121 -10.73 -7.94 2.75
CA GLU A 121 -11.22 -6.99 3.76
C GLU A 121 -10.06 -6.21 4.42
N LYS A 122 -8.96 -6.89 4.77
CA LYS A 122 -7.76 -6.22 5.30
C LYS A 122 -7.17 -5.23 4.28
N ARG A 123 -7.09 -5.60 3.00
CA ARG A 123 -6.65 -4.70 1.93
C ARG A 123 -7.53 -3.46 1.84
N LYS A 124 -8.86 -3.63 1.83
CA LYS A 124 -9.84 -2.53 1.83
C LYS A 124 -9.64 -1.62 3.03
N GLN A 125 -9.47 -2.18 4.22
CA GLN A 125 -9.22 -1.39 5.44
C GLN A 125 -7.93 -0.58 5.35
N ILE A 126 -6.83 -1.18 4.90
CA ILE A 126 -5.55 -0.46 4.73
C ILE A 126 -5.71 0.70 3.76
N ILE A 127 -6.28 0.45 2.58
CA ILE A 127 -6.52 1.47 1.56
C ILE A 127 -7.38 2.61 2.13
N SER A 128 -8.47 2.29 2.79
CA SER A 128 -9.41 3.28 3.35
C SER A 128 -8.79 4.17 4.43
N LEU A 129 -7.71 3.71 5.06
CA LEU A 129 -6.94 4.49 6.02
C LEU A 129 -5.86 5.36 5.37
N CYS A 130 -5.56 5.17 4.09
CA CYS A 130 -4.59 5.99 3.35
C CYS A 130 -5.25 7.27 2.82
N ASN A 131 -4.43 8.27 2.50
CA ASN A 131 -4.87 9.48 1.80
C ASN A 131 -4.74 9.29 0.29
N ILE A 132 -3.61 8.74 -0.15
CA ILE A 132 -3.29 8.51 -1.55
C ILE A 132 -2.85 7.06 -1.73
N VAL A 133 -3.32 6.44 -2.81
CA VAL A 133 -2.86 5.14 -3.27
C VAL A 133 -2.32 5.28 -4.69
N VAL A 134 -1.11 4.78 -4.92
CA VAL A 134 -0.56 4.59 -6.27
C VAL A 134 -0.75 3.13 -6.62
N ASP A 135 -1.66 2.85 -7.54
CA ASP A 135 -2.10 1.51 -7.91
C ASP A 135 -1.46 0.98 -9.19
N GLY A 136 -1.37 -0.33 -9.28
CA GLY A 136 -0.96 -1.05 -10.47
C GLY A 136 0.53 -1.37 -10.56
N GLU A 137 0.82 -2.51 -11.16
CA GLU A 137 2.18 -2.97 -11.38
C GLU A 137 2.99 -1.97 -12.21
N TYR A 138 4.29 -1.88 -11.91
CA TYR A 138 5.21 -1.17 -12.78
C TYR A 138 5.40 -1.94 -14.10
N ILE A 139 5.15 -1.28 -15.22
CA ILE A 139 5.34 -1.82 -16.57
C ILE A 139 6.49 -1.06 -17.25
N ASP A 140 7.61 -1.74 -17.46
CA ASP A 140 8.85 -1.13 -17.98
C ASP A 140 8.67 -0.49 -19.37
N GLU A 141 7.86 -1.12 -20.23
CA GLU A 141 7.52 -0.63 -21.55
C GLU A 141 6.69 0.67 -21.53
N GLN A 142 6.09 0.98 -20.40
CA GLN A 142 5.31 2.21 -20.16
C GLN A 142 6.01 3.20 -19.21
N LYS A 143 7.30 2.94 -18.93
CA LYS A 143 8.12 3.81 -18.10
C LYS A 143 8.12 5.24 -18.61
N ASP A 144 7.90 6.18 -17.70
CA ASP A 144 7.98 7.59 -17.99
C ASP A 144 8.41 8.36 -16.73
N LEU A 145 9.63 8.88 -16.75
CA LEU A 145 10.24 9.59 -15.61
C LEU A 145 9.69 11.02 -15.39
N THR A 146 8.85 11.50 -16.30
CA THR A 146 8.19 12.81 -16.17
C THR A 146 6.90 12.75 -15.37
N LEU A 147 6.39 11.52 -15.13
CA LEU A 147 5.15 11.32 -14.36
C LEU A 147 5.35 11.67 -12.88
N ALA A 148 4.37 12.35 -12.30
CA ALA A 148 4.38 12.65 -10.88
C ALA A 148 4.02 11.39 -10.06
N TYR A 149 4.88 11.06 -9.08
CA TYR A 149 4.66 10.02 -8.06
C TYR A 149 4.52 8.58 -8.55
N ARG A 150 4.64 8.27 -9.85
CA ARG A 150 4.51 6.94 -10.43
C ARG A 150 5.61 6.67 -11.45
N GLY A 151 5.89 5.41 -11.72
CA GLY A 151 6.99 5.00 -12.61
C GLY A 151 6.57 4.68 -14.04
N SER A 152 5.32 4.33 -14.27
CA SER A 152 4.77 3.93 -15.58
C SER A 152 3.37 4.47 -15.81
N LYS A 153 3.01 4.65 -17.09
CA LYS A 153 1.76 5.33 -17.53
C LYS A 153 0.49 4.59 -17.10
N ASN A 154 0.57 3.28 -16.90
CA ASN A 154 -0.57 2.45 -16.50
C ASN A 154 -0.96 2.59 -15.02
N GLN A 155 -0.09 3.20 -14.20
CA GLN A 155 -0.36 3.42 -12.78
C GLN A 155 -1.21 4.67 -12.57
N HIS A 156 -2.01 4.69 -11.50
CA HIS A 156 -2.84 5.84 -11.14
C HIS A 156 -2.46 6.36 -9.76
N VAL A 157 -2.50 7.66 -9.57
CA VAL A 157 -2.36 8.31 -8.26
C VAL A 157 -3.75 8.70 -7.79
N ILE A 158 -4.30 7.96 -6.84
CA ILE A 158 -5.73 7.97 -6.49
C ILE A 158 -5.93 8.73 -5.17
N ASP A 159 -6.82 9.71 -5.17
CA ASP A 159 -7.34 10.33 -3.95
C ASP A 159 -8.36 9.39 -3.29
N VAL A 160 -7.97 8.79 -2.18
CA VAL A 160 -8.77 7.77 -1.50
C VAL A 160 -10.08 8.34 -0.98
N LYS A 161 -10.02 9.48 -0.29
CA LYS A 161 -11.20 10.09 0.33
C LYS A 161 -12.26 10.46 -0.72
N GLN A 162 -11.84 11.09 -1.80
CA GLN A 162 -12.76 11.47 -2.87
C GLN A 162 -13.29 10.25 -3.63
N SER A 163 -12.44 9.24 -3.85
CA SER A 163 -12.85 8.02 -4.54
C SER A 163 -13.90 7.23 -3.75
N LEU A 164 -13.72 7.10 -2.44
CA LEU A 164 -14.71 6.46 -1.57
C LEU A 164 -16.02 7.25 -1.52
N ALA A 165 -15.96 8.58 -1.38
CA ALA A 165 -17.14 9.42 -1.30
C ALA A 165 -17.99 9.41 -2.59
N GLN A 166 -17.33 9.27 -3.76
CA GLN A 166 -17.99 9.29 -5.07
C GLN A 166 -18.24 7.89 -5.63
N ASN A 167 -17.80 6.84 -4.95
CA ASN A 167 -17.83 5.44 -5.41
C ASN A 167 -17.25 5.26 -6.83
N LYS A 168 -16.18 5.97 -7.14
CA LYS A 168 -15.45 5.90 -8.40
C LYS A 168 -14.01 6.37 -8.20
N VAL A 169 -13.10 5.94 -9.05
CA VAL A 169 -11.71 6.44 -9.00
C VAL A 169 -11.68 7.94 -9.28
N VAL A 170 -11.10 8.69 -8.34
CA VAL A 170 -10.78 10.11 -8.49
C VAL A 170 -9.27 10.25 -8.40
N LEU A 171 -8.65 10.78 -9.45
CA LEU A 171 -7.21 10.97 -9.50
C LEU A 171 -6.78 12.17 -8.64
N TYR A 172 -5.68 11.99 -7.92
CA TYR A 172 -5.01 13.08 -7.20
C TYR A 172 -4.23 13.98 -8.15
N CYS A 173 -3.60 13.38 -9.17
CA CYS A 173 -2.92 14.06 -10.26
C CYS A 173 -2.84 13.13 -11.48
N ASP A 174 -2.64 13.72 -12.65
CA ASP A 174 -2.41 13.03 -13.93
C ASP A 174 -0.94 12.63 -14.12
#